data_aa60267a4c4284ee55034ead80a1a145
#
_entry.id   aa60267a4c4284ee55034ead80a1a145
#
_cell.length_a   1.000
_cell.length_b   1.000
_cell.length_c   1.000
_cell.angle_alpha   90.00
_cell.angle_beta   90.00
_cell.angle_gamma   90.00
#
_symmetry.space_group_name_H-M   'P 1'
#
loop_
_entity.id
_entity.type
_entity.pdbx_description
1 polymer ?
#
loop_
_entity_poly.entity_id
_entity_poly.type
_entity_poly.pdbx_seq_one_letter_code
_entity_poly.pdbx_strand_id
1 'polypeptide(L)'
;VSDKWSPELRLRAGERGGAKVTGCDLGNSPLDCTPETMKGKRLFISTTNGTRTLQRVQDAKIVLAGAITNRESIVDYVLSQQPETIWMVGSGWEGDYSLEDTVCAGAIADRIVTKLNLPLVELAGNDELIASIALYRQWQDRLLELFHLASHGQRLLGLDCHADLKYCATP
;
A
#
# COMPACT_ATOMS: atom_id res chain seq x y z
N VAL A 1 10.40 21.17 0.39
CA VAL A 1 11.40 20.20 -0.14
C VAL A 1 11.35 20.17 -1.66
N SER A 2 10.18 19.98 -2.26
CA SER A 2 10.00 19.91 -3.73
C SER A 2 10.45 21.18 -4.47
N ASP A 3 10.39 22.35 -3.85
CA ASP A 3 10.76 23.63 -4.48
C ASP A 3 12.25 23.77 -4.79
N LYS A 4 13.08 22.89 -4.20
CA LYS A 4 14.51 22.80 -4.52
C LYS A 4 14.79 22.08 -5.84
N TRP A 5 13.76 21.53 -6.49
CA TRP A 5 13.86 20.81 -7.75
C TRP A 5 13.21 21.61 -8.87
N SER A 6 13.80 21.60 -10.05
CA SER A 6 13.21 22.30 -11.20
C SER A 6 11.88 21.64 -11.59
N PRO A 7 10.91 22.44 -12.08
CA PRO A 7 9.57 21.92 -12.42
C PRO A 7 9.59 20.74 -13.39
N GLU A 8 10.54 20.70 -14.32
CA GLU A 8 10.65 19.66 -15.35
C GLU A 8 11.07 18.30 -14.76
N LEU A 9 11.80 18.31 -13.64
CA LEU A 9 12.35 17.11 -13.00
C LEU A 9 11.55 16.65 -11.77
N ARG A 10 10.40 17.29 -11.50
CA ARG A 10 9.56 16.94 -10.35
C ARG A 10 8.11 16.74 -10.74
N LEU A 11 7.42 15.95 -9.95
CA LEU A 11 5.97 15.87 -9.88
C LEU A 11 5.55 15.98 -8.42
N ARG A 12 4.47 16.68 -8.17
CA ARG A 12 3.81 16.77 -6.88
C ARG A 12 2.50 16.04 -6.97
N ALA A 13 2.32 15.06 -6.11
CA ALA A 13 1.05 14.36 -5.95
C ALA A 13 0.51 14.60 -4.53
N GLY A 14 -0.76 14.85 -4.42
CA GLY A 14 -1.37 15.08 -3.13
C GLY A 14 -2.87 14.96 -3.15
N GLU A 15 -3.39 14.32 -2.10
CA GLU A 15 -4.82 14.27 -1.82
C GLU A 15 -5.13 14.82 -0.43
N ARG A 16 -6.29 15.41 -0.30
CA ARG A 16 -6.90 15.75 0.98
C ARG A 16 -8.41 15.60 0.88
N GLY A 17 -8.96 14.72 1.72
CA GLY A 17 -10.38 14.42 1.64
C GLY A 17 -10.81 13.77 0.32
N GLY A 18 -9.92 13.03 -0.38
CA GLY A 18 -10.18 12.41 -1.68
C GLY A 18 -10.03 13.34 -2.89
N ALA A 19 -9.82 14.64 -2.67
CA ALA A 19 -9.62 15.60 -3.75
C ALA A 19 -8.13 15.92 -3.93
N LYS A 20 -7.73 16.20 -5.19
CA LYS A 20 -6.39 16.67 -5.49
C LYS A 20 -6.10 17.99 -4.78
N VAL A 21 -4.94 18.07 -4.11
CA VAL A 21 -4.50 19.29 -3.43
C VAL A 21 -4.17 20.38 -4.45
N THR A 22 -4.65 21.59 -4.21
CA THR A 22 -4.33 22.76 -5.06
C THR A 22 -2.82 22.95 -5.14
N GLY A 23 -2.31 23.11 -6.36
CA GLY A 23 -0.87 23.27 -6.63
C GLY A 23 -0.10 21.95 -6.76
N CYS A 24 -0.77 20.79 -6.66
CA CYS A 24 -0.20 19.51 -7.05
C CYS A 24 -0.47 19.22 -8.53
N ASP A 25 0.48 18.53 -9.17
CA ASP A 25 0.36 18.11 -10.57
C ASP A 25 -0.63 16.94 -10.69
N LEU A 26 -0.58 16.00 -9.73
CA LEU A 26 -1.38 14.78 -9.67
C LEU A 26 -2.19 14.71 -8.38
N GLY A 27 -3.26 13.91 -8.40
CA GLY A 27 -3.93 13.40 -7.21
C GLY A 27 -3.12 12.27 -6.56
N ASN A 28 -3.81 11.24 -6.07
CA ASN A 28 -3.18 10.02 -5.56
C ASN A 28 -3.64 8.77 -6.32
N SER A 29 -4.28 8.92 -7.46
CA SER A 29 -4.63 7.80 -8.32
C SER A 29 -3.36 7.11 -8.84
N PRO A 30 -3.23 5.79 -8.68
CA PRO A 30 -2.10 5.05 -9.26
C PRO A 30 -2.13 5.08 -10.80
N LEU A 31 -3.30 5.30 -11.40
CA LEU A 31 -3.47 5.35 -12.86
C LEU A 31 -2.84 6.59 -13.50
N ASP A 32 -2.61 7.65 -12.72
CA ASP A 32 -1.90 8.85 -13.18
C ASP A 32 -0.37 8.62 -13.27
N CYS A 33 0.13 7.55 -12.63
CA CYS A 33 1.56 7.25 -12.54
C CYS A 33 2.01 6.37 -13.72
N THR A 34 1.88 6.87 -14.95
CA THR A 34 2.31 6.15 -16.15
C THR A 34 3.81 6.35 -16.43
N PRO A 35 4.46 5.46 -17.22
CA PRO A 35 5.85 5.65 -17.64
C PRO A 35 6.09 7.02 -18.30
N GLU A 36 5.15 7.50 -19.12
CA GLU A 36 5.24 8.78 -19.82
C GLU A 36 5.21 9.96 -18.84
N THR A 37 4.36 9.86 -17.81
CA THR A 37 4.22 10.91 -16.79
C THR A 37 5.42 10.94 -15.86
N MET A 38 5.95 9.75 -15.47
CA MET A 38 6.91 9.59 -14.38
C MET A 38 8.37 9.54 -14.82
N LYS A 39 8.66 9.15 -16.07
CA LYS A 39 10.04 8.92 -16.53
C LYS A 39 10.94 10.14 -16.34
N GLY A 40 12.05 9.92 -15.64
CA GLY A 40 13.06 10.95 -15.40
C GLY A 40 12.67 11.99 -14.34
N LYS A 41 11.53 11.84 -13.68
CA LYS A 41 11.06 12.80 -12.67
C LYS A 41 11.10 12.20 -11.25
N ARG A 42 11.21 13.07 -10.28
CA ARG A 42 11.05 12.74 -8.86
C ARG A 42 9.63 13.05 -8.41
N LEU A 43 8.95 12.06 -7.87
CA LEU A 43 7.63 12.22 -7.28
C LEU A 43 7.75 12.67 -5.82
N PHE A 44 7.06 13.76 -5.48
CA PHE A 44 6.84 14.26 -4.12
C PHE A 44 5.36 14.02 -3.79
N ILE A 45 5.10 13.10 -2.87
CA ILE A 45 3.74 12.71 -2.51
C ILE A 45 3.39 13.20 -1.10
N SER A 46 2.18 13.71 -0.93
CA SER A 46 1.60 14.08 0.36
C SER A 46 0.21 13.51 0.49
N THR A 47 0.02 12.64 1.47
CA THR A 47 -1.27 12.00 1.76
C THR A 47 -1.65 12.20 3.22
N THR A 48 -2.90 11.88 3.57
CA THR A 48 -3.40 12.07 4.94
C THR A 48 -2.83 11.02 5.90
N ASN A 49 -2.78 9.74 5.52
CA ASN A 49 -2.44 8.63 6.40
C ASN A 49 -1.05 8.05 6.13
N GLY A 50 -0.73 7.64 4.92
CA GLY A 50 0.50 6.94 4.58
C GLY A 50 1.78 7.70 4.93
N THR A 51 1.82 9.03 4.71
CA THR A 51 3.02 9.83 5.04
C THR A 51 3.26 9.93 6.55
N ARG A 52 2.21 9.89 7.38
CA ARG A 52 2.33 9.85 8.85
C ARG A 52 2.89 8.51 9.33
N THR A 53 2.46 7.42 8.73
CA THR A 53 2.98 6.08 9.02
C THR A 53 4.44 5.97 8.64
N LEU A 54 4.82 6.40 7.44
CA LEU A 54 6.23 6.41 7.00
C LEU A 54 7.11 7.21 7.95
N GLN A 55 6.64 8.35 8.46
CA GLN A 55 7.38 9.16 9.43
C GLN A 55 7.60 8.41 10.75
N ARG A 56 6.65 7.57 11.18
CA ARG A 56 6.77 6.80 12.43
C ARG A 56 7.74 5.63 12.34
N VAL A 57 7.90 5.07 11.14
CA VAL A 57 8.77 3.89 10.91
C VAL A 57 10.11 4.25 10.24
N GLN A 58 10.39 5.53 10.01
CA GLN A 58 11.56 6.01 9.24
C GLN A 58 12.91 5.56 9.82
N ASP A 59 12.98 5.26 11.13
CA ASP A 59 14.22 4.86 11.79
C ASP A 59 14.49 3.34 11.68
N ALA A 60 13.58 2.58 11.05
CA ALA A 60 13.81 1.18 10.76
C ALA A 60 14.94 1.03 9.72
N LYS A 61 15.73 -0.04 9.85
CA LYS A 61 16.87 -0.31 8.95
C LYS A 61 16.46 -0.36 7.47
N ILE A 62 15.29 -0.92 7.19
CA ILE A 62 14.69 -1.01 5.85
C ILE A 62 13.21 -0.66 6.00
N VAL A 63 12.71 0.24 5.17
CA VAL A 63 11.30 0.57 5.05
C VAL A 63 10.86 0.35 3.62
N LEU A 64 9.80 -0.43 3.43
CA LEU A 64 9.24 -0.76 2.12
C LEU A 64 7.78 -0.32 2.07
N ALA A 65 7.35 0.19 0.91
CA ALA A 65 5.95 0.47 0.65
C ALA A 65 5.33 -0.72 -0.11
N GLY A 66 4.56 -1.52 0.62
CA GLY A 66 3.87 -2.71 0.10
C GLY A 66 2.46 -2.39 -0.40
N ALA A 67 2.09 -3.04 -1.49
CA ALA A 67 0.75 -3.04 -2.06
C ALA A 67 0.45 -4.41 -2.69
N ILE A 68 -0.82 -4.71 -2.96
CA ILE A 68 -1.20 -5.93 -3.69
C ILE A 68 -0.46 -6.00 -5.04
N THR A 69 -0.39 -4.88 -5.75
CA THR A 69 0.21 -4.75 -7.09
C THR A 69 1.73 -4.98 -7.12
N ASN A 70 2.45 -4.79 -6.02
CA ASN A 70 3.90 -5.02 -5.95
C ASN A 70 4.29 -6.14 -4.99
N ARG A 71 3.33 -6.93 -4.54
CA ARG A 71 3.51 -7.98 -3.53
C ARG A 71 4.68 -8.92 -3.82
N GLU A 72 4.79 -9.43 -5.05
CA GLU A 72 5.87 -10.36 -5.42
C GLU A 72 7.25 -9.72 -5.25
N SER A 73 7.43 -8.50 -5.74
CA SER A 73 8.70 -7.78 -5.62
C SER A 73 9.08 -7.49 -4.17
N ILE A 74 8.09 -7.15 -3.33
CA ILE A 74 8.30 -6.95 -1.89
C ILE A 74 8.77 -8.25 -1.23
N VAL A 75 8.08 -9.36 -1.51
CA VAL A 75 8.40 -10.67 -0.94
C VAL A 75 9.79 -11.14 -1.39
N ASP A 76 10.12 -11.02 -2.68
CA ASP A 76 11.43 -11.41 -3.19
C ASP A 76 12.56 -10.60 -2.54
N TYR A 77 12.37 -9.29 -2.41
CA TYR A 77 13.33 -8.44 -1.72
C TYR A 77 13.50 -8.84 -0.26
N VAL A 78 12.40 -8.99 0.48
CA VAL A 78 12.43 -9.39 1.90
C VAL A 78 13.16 -10.72 2.09
N LEU A 79 12.83 -11.72 1.29
CA LEU A 79 13.48 -13.04 1.38
C LEU A 79 14.98 -12.97 1.02
N SER A 80 15.39 -12.09 0.10
CA SER A 80 16.80 -11.87 -0.21
C SER A 80 17.58 -11.25 0.94
N GLN A 81 16.94 -10.45 1.79
CA GLN A 81 17.56 -9.78 2.94
C GLN A 81 17.63 -10.66 4.20
N GLN A 82 16.84 -11.73 4.27
CA GLN A 82 16.75 -12.66 5.41
C GLN A 82 16.64 -11.95 6.77
N PRO A 83 15.69 -11.01 6.96
CA PRO A 83 15.57 -10.29 8.22
C PRO A 83 15.09 -11.23 9.34
N GLU A 84 15.55 -10.99 10.56
CA GLU A 84 15.06 -11.71 11.76
C GLU A 84 13.61 -11.35 12.09
N THR A 85 13.21 -10.12 11.79
CA THR A 85 11.86 -9.61 12.12
C THR A 85 11.33 -8.72 11.01
N ILE A 86 10.06 -8.91 10.69
CA ILE A 86 9.31 -8.11 9.72
C ILE A 86 8.10 -7.53 10.43
N TRP A 87 7.98 -6.19 10.40
CA TRP A 87 6.77 -5.49 10.85
C TRP A 87 5.93 -5.10 9.64
N MET A 88 4.68 -5.53 9.62
CA MET A 88 3.70 -5.08 8.64
C MET A 88 2.82 -4.01 9.30
N VAL A 89 2.93 -2.78 8.82
CA VAL A 89 2.30 -1.62 9.44
C VAL A 89 1.27 -1.03 8.50
N GLY A 90 0.00 -1.18 8.84
CA GLY A 90 -1.10 -0.52 8.15
C GLY A 90 -1.12 0.98 8.46
N SER A 91 -1.49 1.79 7.47
CA SER A 91 -1.64 3.24 7.63
C SER A 91 -2.94 3.61 8.32
N GLY A 92 -3.94 2.75 8.21
CA GLY A 92 -5.28 3.01 8.70
C GLY A 92 -5.98 4.11 7.90
N TRP A 93 -7.21 4.37 8.27
CA TRP A 93 -7.98 5.48 7.74
C TRP A 93 -8.52 6.34 8.88
N GLU A 94 -8.16 7.62 8.90
CA GLU A 94 -8.53 8.61 9.95
C GLU A 94 -8.17 8.18 11.40
N GLY A 95 -7.21 7.28 11.54
CA GLY A 95 -6.76 6.74 12.84
C GLY A 95 -7.37 5.41 13.21
N ASP A 96 -8.33 4.92 12.43
CA ASP A 96 -9.03 3.66 12.64
C ASP A 96 -8.48 2.52 11.77
N TYR A 97 -9.06 1.35 11.94
CA TYR A 97 -8.76 0.14 11.19
C TYR A 97 -9.05 0.31 9.69
N SER A 98 -8.18 -0.24 8.84
CA SER A 98 -8.33 -0.30 7.40
C SER A 98 -8.35 -1.77 6.95
N LEU A 99 -9.43 -2.16 6.30
CA LEU A 99 -9.63 -3.53 5.81
C LEU A 99 -8.67 -3.84 4.66
N GLU A 100 -8.46 -2.88 3.75
CA GLU A 100 -7.56 -2.99 2.62
C GLU A 100 -6.08 -3.10 3.05
N ASP A 101 -5.66 -2.37 4.10
CA ASP A 101 -4.31 -2.50 4.65
C ASP A 101 -4.10 -3.90 5.25
N THR A 102 -5.11 -4.39 5.98
CA THR A 102 -5.05 -5.71 6.61
C THR A 102 -4.98 -6.83 5.58
N VAL A 103 -5.79 -6.78 4.53
CA VAL A 103 -5.75 -7.81 3.49
C VAL A 103 -4.46 -7.74 2.67
N CYS A 104 -3.89 -6.55 2.48
CA CYS A 104 -2.59 -6.38 1.83
C CYS A 104 -1.46 -6.99 2.67
N ALA A 105 -1.44 -6.73 3.97
CA ALA A 105 -0.50 -7.36 4.90
C ALA A 105 -0.62 -8.89 4.86
N GLY A 106 -1.85 -9.40 4.89
CA GLY A 106 -2.15 -10.82 4.76
C GLY A 106 -1.64 -11.42 3.45
N ALA A 107 -1.80 -10.72 2.33
CA ALA A 107 -1.34 -11.16 1.02
C ALA A 107 0.18 -11.28 0.94
N ILE A 108 0.91 -10.32 1.51
CA ILE A 108 2.38 -10.34 1.56
C ILE A 108 2.84 -11.48 2.49
N ALA A 109 2.26 -11.57 3.69
CA ALA A 109 2.61 -12.60 4.66
C ALA A 109 2.32 -14.02 4.15
N ASP A 110 1.16 -14.24 3.54
CA ASP A 110 0.79 -15.54 2.96
C ASP A 110 1.78 -15.96 1.87
N ARG A 111 2.24 -15.02 1.06
CA ARG A 111 3.24 -15.28 0.03
C ARG A 111 4.61 -15.63 0.61
N ILE A 112 5.03 -14.99 1.71
CA ILE A 112 6.25 -15.34 2.45
C ILE A 112 6.14 -16.77 3.00
N VAL A 113 5.04 -17.07 3.70
CA VAL A 113 4.74 -18.42 4.24
C VAL A 113 4.85 -19.48 3.15
N THR A 114 4.20 -19.22 2.00
CA THR A 114 4.19 -20.14 0.86
C THR A 114 5.59 -20.37 0.28
N LYS A 115 6.37 -19.29 0.09
CA LYS A 115 7.73 -19.41 -0.50
C LYS A 115 8.71 -20.10 0.44
N LEU A 116 8.60 -19.86 1.74
CA LEU A 116 9.45 -20.51 2.75
C LEU A 116 9.01 -21.94 3.05
N ASN A 117 7.78 -22.29 2.72
CA ASN A 117 7.16 -23.58 3.03
C ASN A 117 7.28 -23.95 4.53
N LEU A 118 7.10 -22.93 5.40
CA LEU A 118 7.15 -23.10 6.84
C LEU A 118 5.73 -23.07 7.44
N PRO A 119 5.50 -23.76 8.56
CA PRO A 119 4.26 -23.67 9.30
C PRO A 119 3.99 -22.23 9.76
N LEU A 120 2.74 -21.78 9.68
CA LEU A 120 2.34 -20.43 10.06
C LEU A 120 2.74 -20.09 11.50
N VAL A 121 2.69 -21.06 12.42
CA VAL A 121 3.08 -20.90 13.82
C VAL A 121 4.54 -20.52 14.02
N GLU A 122 5.41 -20.84 13.07
CA GLU A 122 6.83 -20.49 13.13
C GLU A 122 7.12 -19.09 12.60
N LEU A 123 6.20 -18.51 11.82
CA LEU A 123 6.36 -17.21 11.16
C LEU A 123 5.50 -16.10 11.79
N ALA A 124 4.32 -16.44 12.30
CA ALA A 124 3.40 -15.44 12.85
C ALA A 124 3.83 -15.02 14.26
N GLY A 125 4.17 -13.75 14.41
CA GLY A 125 4.54 -13.16 15.69
C GLY A 125 3.36 -12.73 16.56
N ASN A 126 2.14 -12.69 16.01
CA ASN A 126 0.92 -12.28 16.70
C ASN A 126 -0.35 -12.76 15.99
N ASP A 127 -1.49 -12.63 16.68
CA ASP A 127 -2.80 -13.06 16.18
C ASP A 127 -3.29 -12.18 15.03
N GLU A 128 -2.94 -10.91 14.99
CA GLU A 128 -3.32 -9.97 13.93
C GLU A 128 -2.76 -10.43 12.57
N LEU A 129 -1.54 -10.96 12.55
CA LEU A 129 -0.96 -11.50 11.33
C LEU A 129 -1.70 -12.76 10.88
N ILE A 130 -2.04 -13.66 11.80
CA ILE A 130 -2.83 -14.86 11.50
C ILE A 130 -4.18 -14.46 10.92
N ALA A 131 -4.87 -13.50 11.54
CA ALA A 131 -6.15 -12.99 11.09
C ALA A 131 -6.06 -12.35 9.69
N SER A 132 -5.01 -11.58 9.43
CA SER A 132 -4.79 -10.94 8.12
C SER A 132 -4.57 -11.96 7.01
N ILE A 133 -3.81 -13.03 7.26
CA ILE A 133 -3.61 -14.13 6.31
C ILE A 133 -4.94 -14.87 6.06
N ALA A 134 -5.71 -15.15 7.11
CA ALA A 134 -7.01 -15.80 6.97
C ALA A 134 -7.99 -14.95 6.15
N LEU A 135 -8.00 -13.63 6.38
CA LEU A 135 -8.77 -12.67 5.60
C LEU A 135 -8.37 -12.71 4.12
N TYR A 136 -7.06 -12.61 3.84
CA TYR A 136 -6.57 -12.66 2.46
C TYR A 136 -6.94 -13.97 1.77
N ARG A 137 -6.71 -15.13 2.39
CA ARG A 137 -7.04 -16.44 1.82
C ARG A 137 -8.52 -16.60 1.49
N GLN A 138 -9.40 -16.01 2.31
CA GLN A 138 -10.84 -16.02 2.07
C GLN A 138 -11.23 -15.16 0.85
N TRP A 139 -10.50 -14.08 0.57
CA TRP A 139 -10.88 -13.07 -0.41
C TRP A 139 -9.94 -12.95 -1.61
N GLN A 140 -8.84 -13.71 -1.68
CA GLN A 140 -7.80 -13.56 -2.70
C GLN A 140 -8.32 -13.58 -4.15
N ASP A 141 -9.36 -14.36 -4.42
CA ASP A 141 -9.97 -14.46 -5.76
C ASP A 141 -11.06 -13.41 -6.00
N ARG A 142 -11.37 -12.58 -4.99
CA ARG A 142 -12.46 -11.59 -5.01
C ARG A 142 -12.07 -10.29 -4.30
N LEU A 143 -10.83 -9.84 -4.45
CA LEU A 143 -10.32 -8.65 -3.76
C LEU A 143 -11.10 -7.39 -4.10
N LEU A 144 -11.54 -7.24 -5.35
CA LEU A 144 -12.36 -6.09 -5.73
C LEU A 144 -13.71 -6.05 -4.99
N GLU A 145 -14.34 -7.20 -4.79
CA GLU A 145 -15.57 -7.27 -3.99
C GLU A 145 -15.31 -6.85 -2.54
N LEU A 146 -14.20 -7.33 -1.94
CA LEU A 146 -13.81 -6.94 -0.61
C LEU A 146 -13.58 -5.42 -0.52
N PHE A 147 -12.88 -4.83 -1.49
CA PHE A 147 -12.64 -3.39 -1.53
C PHE A 147 -13.94 -2.60 -1.66
N HIS A 148 -14.92 -3.11 -2.39
CA HIS A 148 -16.24 -2.49 -2.46
C HIS A 148 -17.00 -2.54 -1.12
N LEU A 149 -16.74 -3.53 -0.26
CA LEU A 149 -17.35 -3.63 1.08
C LEU A 149 -16.64 -2.75 2.11
N ALA A 150 -15.35 -2.47 1.92
CA ALA A 150 -14.55 -1.68 2.84
C ALA A 150 -15.07 -0.23 2.95
N SER A 151 -15.03 0.34 4.16
CA SER A 151 -15.50 1.71 4.40
C SER A 151 -14.82 2.75 3.50
N HIS A 152 -13.49 2.64 3.35
CA HIS A 152 -12.75 3.52 2.46
C HIS A 152 -13.04 3.25 0.99
N GLY A 153 -13.24 1.98 0.61
CA GLY A 153 -13.67 1.60 -0.73
C GLY A 153 -15.02 2.20 -1.11
N GLN A 154 -16.01 2.16 -0.20
CA GLN A 154 -17.31 2.80 -0.40
C GLN A 154 -17.18 4.31 -0.62
N ARG A 155 -16.28 4.95 0.12
CA ARG A 155 -15.97 6.37 -0.09
C ARG A 155 -15.37 6.62 -1.48
N LEU A 156 -14.42 5.81 -1.93
CA LEU A 156 -13.80 5.93 -3.25
C LEU A 156 -14.82 5.72 -4.38
N LEU A 157 -15.78 4.82 -4.20
CA LEU A 157 -16.91 4.67 -5.13
C LEU A 157 -17.74 5.93 -5.21
N GLY A 158 -18.00 6.60 -4.08
CA GLY A 158 -18.70 7.90 -4.04
C GLY A 158 -17.91 9.03 -4.71
N LEU A 159 -16.63 8.87 -4.96
CA LEU A 159 -15.74 9.81 -5.66
C LEU A 159 -15.44 9.39 -7.12
N ASP A 160 -16.17 8.41 -7.65
CA ASP A 160 -15.99 7.85 -9.00
C ASP A 160 -14.60 7.23 -9.26
N CYS A 161 -13.96 6.70 -8.19
CA CYS A 161 -12.62 6.08 -8.25
C CYS A 161 -12.68 4.54 -8.41
N HIS A 162 -13.71 4.01 -9.09
CA HIS A 162 -13.83 2.56 -9.31
C HIS A 162 -12.64 1.95 -10.07
N ALA A 163 -12.09 2.67 -11.03
CA ALA A 163 -10.93 2.22 -11.80
C ALA A 163 -9.68 2.03 -10.91
N ASP A 164 -9.48 2.90 -9.92
CA ASP A 164 -8.40 2.79 -8.94
C ASP A 164 -8.56 1.54 -8.07
N LEU A 165 -9.79 1.29 -7.57
CA LEU A 165 -10.07 0.08 -6.79
C LEU A 165 -9.79 -1.19 -7.59
N LYS A 166 -10.19 -1.23 -8.85
CA LYS A 166 -9.92 -2.35 -9.76
C LYS A 166 -8.42 -2.56 -9.96
N TYR A 167 -7.68 -1.49 -10.20
CA TYR A 167 -6.21 -1.53 -10.35
C TYR A 167 -5.55 -2.06 -9.08
N CYS A 168 -5.89 -1.50 -7.91
CA CYS A 168 -5.32 -1.88 -6.62
C CYS A 168 -5.68 -3.31 -6.19
N ALA A 169 -6.78 -3.88 -6.70
CA ALA A 169 -7.18 -5.26 -6.44
C ALA A 169 -6.47 -6.30 -7.33
N THR A 170 -5.63 -5.86 -8.28
CA THR A 170 -4.93 -6.74 -9.22
C THR A 170 -3.55 -7.09 -8.67
N PRO A 171 -3.26 -8.39 -8.38
CA PRO A 171 -1.96 -8.86 -7.89
C PRO A 171 -0.83 -8.72 -8.90
#